data_ffb82b5762f5c4e2e0d0380411b47f73
#
_entry.id   ffb82b5762f5c4e2e0d0380411b47f73
#
_cell.length_a   1.000
_cell.length_b   1.000
_cell.length_c   1.000
_cell.angle_alpha   90.00
_cell.angle_beta   90.00
_cell.angle_gamma   90.00
#
_symmetry.space_group_name_H-M   'P 1'
#
loop_
_entity.id
_entity.type
_entity.pdbx_description
1 polymer ?
#
loop_
_entity_poly.entity_id
_entity_poly.type
_entity_poly.pdbx_seq_one_letter_code
_entity_poly.pdbx_strand_id
1 'polypeptide(L)'
;MNDLSQKKLIIYIGLGIVLFGAGTLVTYFFLFRGIGAPAEPKEPEPVSENIPGFPEAGPGIGKDPRFGGGNIQPGSDREIPIAAGIRTRLFLVAELASLGTGLSRAEDKIYYFKKDGGELDAFSFPAGTKEPLSTITIVSMVNAFWSPTRDRAIVSYLDGVVTKSFLFKGIGTSSVATLPVGIRSSAWSPTGSSLVYLTEKDGETALATADSSGKNQKTIFRTPIRELALSWPLSEKFALQTNPSGVVPGYIFIFTRASGELTRFLGPTNGLTSLWSPKGEKLLTGSTNAAGKSLSLAIHDSSGKEIFSPDLQTLPEKCSWAREEKVYCAVPRGIPQDAILPDDYRRGELNTNDRLVAIDLKTKIVSGVFNDGGYDMADIVVTKDEKFIFFTDRITGKVWGLEVTQ
;
A
#
# COMPACT_ATOMS: atom_id res chain seq x y z
N MET A 1 -40.96 46.28 -42.96
CA MET A 1 -39.90 45.96 -42.00
C MET A 1 -39.90 44.42 -41.86
N ASN A 2 -38.94 43.56 -42.21
CA ASN A 2 -37.55 43.76 -42.36
C ASN A 2 -36.92 42.60 -43.15
N ASP A 3 -37.00 42.55 -44.46
CA ASP A 3 -36.27 41.58 -45.28
C ASP A 3 -34.73 41.83 -45.21
N LEU A 4 -34.32 43.10 -45.02
CA LEU A 4 -32.90 43.47 -44.95
C LEU A 4 -32.23 43.04 -43.67
N SER A 5 -32.97 42.88 -42.53
CA SER A 5 -32.46 42.43 -41.25
C SER A 5 -32.17 40.90 -41.23
N GLN A 6 -33.07 40.13 -41.85
CA GLN A 6 -32.87 38.68 -41.93
C GLN A 6 -31.70 38.29 -42.85
N LYS A 7 -31.54 39.01 -43.97
CA LYS A 7 -30.38 38.76 -44.88
C LYS A 7 -29.05 39.06 -44.21
N LYS A 8 -28.94 40.14 -43.40
CA LYS A 8 -27.72 40.43 -42.61
C LYS A 8 -27.46 39.39 -41.54
N LEU A 9 -28.48 38.88 -40.87
CA LEU A 9 -28.34 37.81 -39.85
C LEU A 9 -27.79 36.52 -40.45
N ILE A 10 -28.30 36.11 -41.62
CA ILE A 10 -27.86 34.90 -42.33
C ILE A 10 -26.36 35.05 -42.74
N ILE A 11 -25.97 36.24 -43.22
CA ILE A 11 -24.55 36.50 -43.60
C ILE A 11 -23.63 36.41 -42.38
N TYR A 12 -24.01 36.96 -41.21
CA TYR A 12 -23.20 36.86 -39.99
C TYR A 12 -23.12 35.45 -39.44
N ILE A 13 -24.19 34.66 -39.50
CA ILE A 13 -24.19 33.25 -39.10
C ILE A 13 -23.27 32.43 -40.05
N GLY A 14 -23.38 32.67 -41.37
CA GLY A 14 -22.51 32.03 -42.35
C GLY A 14 -21.00 32.35 -42.13
N LEU A 15 -20.70 33.61 -41.87
CA LEU A 15 -19.33 34.05 -41.58
C LEU A 15 -18.79 33.44 -40.27
N GLY A 16 -19.62 33.32 -39.26
CA GLY A 16 -19.28 32.69 -37.99
C GLY A 16 -18.93 31.20 -38.12
N ILE A 17 -19.73 30.47 -38.94
CA ILE A 17 -19.47 29.03 -39.22
C ILE A 17 -18.16 28.85 -39.99
N VAL A 18 -17.87 29.70 -40.97
CA VAL A 18 -16.61 29.62 -41.75
C VAL A 18 -15.42 29.96 -40.89
N LEU A 19 -15.47 30.95 -40.01
CA LEU A 19 -14.40 31.29 -39.08
C LEU A 19 -14.16 30.19 -38.04
N PHE A 20 -15.24 29.59 -37.51
CA PHE A 20 -15.13 28.46 -36.57
C PHE A 20 -14.58 27.23 -37.24
N GLY A 21 -15.01 26.89 -38.47
CA GLY A 21 -14.43 25.76 -39.25
C GLY A 21 -12.94 25.96 -39.59
N ALA A 22 -12.54 27.18 -39.95
CA ALA A 22 -11.12 27.49 -40.20
C ALA A 22 -10.28 27.39 -38.91
N GLY A 23 -10.80 27.88 -37.78
CA GLY A 23 -10.13 27.78 -36.49
C GLY A 23 -9.90 26.34 -36.03
N THR A 24 -10.92 25.48 -36.17
CA THR A 24 -10.80 24.04 -35.82
C THR A 24 -9.84 23.29 -36.74
N LEU A 25 -9.78 23.64 -38.02
CA LEU A 25 -8.85 23.03 -38.98
C LEU A 25 -7.40 23.43 -38.70
N VAL A 26 -7.15 24.68 -38.33
CA VAL A 26 -5.81 25.17 -37.94
C VAL A 26 -5.38 24.50 -36.63
N THR A 27 -6.26 24.40 -35.63
CA THR A 27 -5.94 23.74 -34.36
C THR A 27 -5.67 22.26 -34.55
N TYR A 28 -6.47 21.57 -35.37
CA TYR A 28 -6.24 20.18 -35.75
C TYR A 28 -4.87 19.98 -36.43
N PHE A 29 -4.50 20.87 -37.35
CA PHE A 29 -3.27 20.79 -38.08
C PHE A 29 -2.02 20.99 -37.21
N PHE A 30 -2.11 21.91 -36.20
CA PHE A 30 -1.01 22.16 -35.25
C PHE A 30 -0.89 21.07 -34.18
N LEU A 31 -2.00 20.49 -33.71
CA LEU A 31 -1.99 19.48 -32.66
C LEU A 31 -1.64 18.07 -33.18
N PHE A 32 -1.96 17.73 -34.41
CA PHE A 32 -1.81 16.35 -34.94
C PHE A 32 -0.72 16.15 -35.99
N ARG A 33 -0.12 17.19 -36.51
CA ARG A 33 0.98 17.05 -37.48
C ARG A 33 2.33 16.70 -36.85
N GLY A 34 2.43 16.66 -35.51
CA GLY A 34 3.63 16.26 -34.76
C GLY A 34 3.66 14.79 -34.33
N ILE A 35 2.59 14.03 -34.57
CA ILE A 35 2.55 12.60 -34.23
C ILE A 35 2.97 11.83 -35.47
N GLY A 36 4.26 11.54 -35.57
CA GLY A 36 4.79 10.60 -36.56
C GLY A 36 4.06 9.26 -36.42
N ALA A 37 3.69 8.65 -37.53
CA ALA A 37 3.09 7.32 -37.56
C ALA A 37 3.94 6.34 -36.75
N PRO A 38 3.31 5.44 -35.95
CA PRO A 38 4.05 4.40 -35.27
C PRO A 38 4.81 3.57 -36.30
N ALA A 39 6.11 3.36 -36.10
CA ALA A 39 6.89 2.46 -36.91
C ALA A 39 6.27 1.05 -36.84
N GLU A 40 6.04 0.42 -37.96
CA GLU A 40 5.63 -0.98 -38.01
C GLU A 40 6.61 -1.84 -37.20
N PRO A 41 6.10 -2.81 -36.42
CA PRO A 41 6.96 -3.75 -35.71
C PRO A 41 7.73 -4.57 -36.74
N LYS A 42 9.06 -4.47 -36.76
CA LYS A 42 9.91 -5.40 -37.52
C LYS A 42 9.70 -6.79 -36.94
N GLU A 43 9.36 -7.74 -37.82
CA GLU A 43 9.42 -9.16 -37.49
C GLU A 43 10.81 -9.51 -36.92
N PRO A 44 10.88 -10.29 -35.84
CA PRO A 44 12.15 -10.73 -35.30
C PRO A 44 12.80 -11.72 -36.29
N GLU A 45 14.02 -11.42 -36.71
CA GLU A 45 14.87 -12.37 -37.46
C GLU A 45 15.07 -13.64 -36.60
N PRO A 46 15.13 -14.83 -37.22
CA PRO A 46 15.33 -16.08 -36.49
C PRO A 46 16.73 -16.09 -35.86
N VAL A 47 16.76 -16.11 -34.53
CA VAL A 47 17.98 -16.25 -33.73
C VAL A 47 18.47 -17.68 -33.87
N SER A 48 19.66 -17.87 -34.45
CA SER A 48 20.34 -19.15 -34.51
C SER A 48 20.68 -19.65 -33.10
N GLU A 49 20.28 -20.88 -32.80
CA GLU A 49 20.64 -21.59 -31.57
C GLU A 49 22.18 -21.73 -31.48
N ASN A 50 22.77 -20.91 -30.61
CA ASN A 50 24.01 -21.24 -29.91
C ASN A 50 23.81 -20.76 -28.49
N ILE A 51 23.38 -21.66 -27.60
CA ILE A 51 23.29 -21.45 -26.16
C ILE A 51 24.69 -21.62 -25.60
N PRO A 52 25.39 -20.54 -25.20
CA PRO A 52 26.54 -20.69 -24.31
C PRO A 52 25.99 -21.02 -22.92
N GLY A 53 26.61 -22.00 -22.28
CA GLY A 53 26.24 -22.43 -20.93
C GLY A 53 26.15 -21.26 -19.94
N PHE A 54 25.18 -21.35 -19.04
CA PHE A 54 25.00 -20.40 -17.95
C PHE A 54 26.31 -20.23 -17.18
N PRO A 55 26.79 -18.99 -16.94
CA PRO A 55 27.86 -18.79 -15.99
C PRO A 55 27.32 -19.14 -14.59
N GLU A 56 28.08 -19.93 -13.85
CA GLU A 56 27.83 -20.17 -12.45
C GLU A 56 27.63 -18.83 -11.70
N ALA A 57 26.56 -18.76 -10.90
CA ALA A 57 26.26 -17.61 -10.09
C ALA A 57 27.37 -17.40 -9.04
N GLY A 58 28.28 -16.50 -9.32
CA GLY A 58 29.17 -15.94 -8.31
C GLY A 58 28.36 -15.08 -7.32
N PRO A 59 28.82 -14.91 -6.05
CA PRO A 59 28.14 -14.08 -5.07
C PRO A 59 28.33 -12.60 -5.44
N GLY A 60 27.47 -12.09 -6.31
CA GLY A 60 27.42 -10.70 -6.72
C GLY A 60 25.98 -10.26 -6.77
N ILE A 61 25.66 -9.20 -6.03
CA ILE A 61 24.40 -8.47 -6.13
C ILE A 61 24.22 -8.12 -7.60
N GLY A 62 23.39 -8.89 -8.32
CA GLY A 62 23.10 -8.66 -9.72
C GLY A 62 22.53 -7.26 -9.88
N LYS A 63 23.12 -6.47 -10.78
CA LYS A 63 22.60 -5.17 -11.21
C LYS A 63 21.31 -5.39 -12.01
N ASP A 64 20.23 -5.75 -11.33
CA ASP A 64 18.91 -5.82 -11.94
C ASP A 64 18.40 -4.38 -12.06
N PRO A 65 18.17 -3.84 -13.28
CA PRO A 65 17.75 -2.46 -13.48
C PRO A 65 16.42 -2.11 -12.80
N ARG A 66 15.62 -3.11 -12.39
CA ARG A 66 14.39 -2.93 -11.63
C ARG A 66 14.62 -2.40 -10.22
N PHE A 67 15.81 -2.54 -9.65
CA PHE A 67 16.12 -2.26 -8.25
C PHE A 67 17.16 -1.14 -8.05
N GLY A 68 17.38 -0.26 -8.99
CA GLY A 68 18.29 0.86 -8.86
C GLY A 68 19.74 0.44 -8.58
N GLY A 69 20.60 0.40 -9.58
CA GLY A 69 22.03 0.07 -9.43
C GLY A 69 22.85 1.31 -9.06
N GLY A 70 23.13 1.53 -7.79
CA GLY A 70 23.98 2.59 -7.26
C GLY A 70 24.74 2.15 -5.99
N ASN A 71 25.54 3.07 -5.42
CA ASN A 71 26.10 2.85 -4.10
C ASN A 71 24.98 2.68 -3.07
N ILE A 72 25.06 1.68 -2.19
CA ILE A 72 24.07 1.39 -1.15
C ILE A 72 24.41 2.08 0.17
N GLN A 73 23.39 2.34 0.97
CA GLN A 73 23.55 2.93 2.31
C GLN A 73 24.26 1.95 3.24
N PRO A 74 25.12 2.41 4.16
CA PRO A 74 25.81 1.56 5.11
C PRO A 74 24.85 0.67 5.90
N GLY A 75 25.18 -0.63 6.01
CA GLY A 75 24.42 -1.61 6.78
C GLY A 75 23.13 -2.13 6.12
N SER A 76 22.74 -1.61 4.94
CA SER A 76 21.53 -2.07 4.23
C SER A 76 21.71 -3.43 3.55
N ASP A 77 22.94 -3.87 3.31
CA ASP A 77 23.32 -5.11 2.59
C ASP A 77 23.64 -6.30 3.49
N ARG A 78 23.44 -6.16 4.81
CA ARG A 78 23.78 -7.21 5.78
C ARG A 78 23.01 -8.50 5.50
N GLU A 79 23.73 -9.62 5.36
CA GLU A 79 23.10 -10.93 5.25
C GLU A 79 22.47 -11.40 6.57
N ILE A 80 21.30 -11.99 6.47
CA ILE A 80 20.58 -12.60 7.60
C ILE A 80 20.35 -14.07 7.24
N PRO A 81 20.97 -15.02 7.96
CA PRO A 81 20.87 -16.42 7.64
C PRO A 81 19.42 -16.92 7.85
N ILE A 82 18.98 -17.83 6.99
CA ILE A 82 17.74 -18.56 7.20
C ILE A 82 17.86 -19.40 8.45
N ALA A 83 16.84 -19.41 9.30
CA ALA A 83 16.82 -20.23 10.50
C ALA A 83 16.97 -21.71 10.18
N ALA A 84 17.76 -22.41 10.97
CA ALA A 84 17.99 -23.84 10.78
C ALA A 84 16.67 -24.62 10.79
N GLY A 85 16.51 -25.54 9.83
CA GLY A 85 15.31 -26.35 9.66
C GLY A 85 14.16 -25.70 8.86
N ILE A 86 14.16 -24.39 8.64
CA ILE A 86 13.15 -23.74 7.82
C ILE A 86 13.35 -24.08 6.34
N ARG A 87 12.26 -24.57 5.73
CA ARG A 87 12.15 -24.74 4.28
C ARG A 87 10.94 -23.95 3.79
N THR A 88 11.05 -23.34 2.62
CA THR A 88 9.97 -22.57 2.02
C THR A 88 9.69 -23.06 0.60
N ARG A 89 8.42 -23.05 0.24
CA ARG A 89 7.96 -23.29 -1.14
C ARG A 89 7.17 -22.06 -1.60
N LEU A 90 7.71 -21.37 -2.58
CA LEU A 90 7.06 -20.23 -3.22
C LEU A 90 6.02 -20.70 -4.26
N PHE A 91 4.86 -20.05 -4.30
CA PHE A 91 3.83 -20.32 -5.31
C PHE A 91 3.08 -19.03 -5.68
N LEU A 92 2.55 -19.01 -6.90
CA LEU A 92 1.81 -17.86 -7.42
C LEU A 92 0.33 -17.96 -7.03
N VAL A 93 -0.19 -16.92 -6.37
CA VAL A 93 -1.59 -16.78 -5.99
C VAL A 93 -2.39 -16.04 -7.07
N ALA A 94 -1.96 -14.83 -7.43
CA ALA A 94 -2.60 -14.02 -8.46
C ALA A 94 -1.60 -13.60 -9.54
N GLU A 95 -1.93 -13.88 -10.79
CA GLU A 95 -1.10 -13.53 -11.96
C GLU A 95 -1.27 -12.08 -12.40
N LEU A 96 -2.49 -11.55 -12.22
CA LEU A 96 -2.81 -10.16 -12.52
C LEU A 96 -2.48 -9.28 -11.32
N ALA A 97 -2.18 -8.02 -11.60
CA ALA A 97 -1.97 -7.03 -10.56
C ALA A 97 -3.20 -6.96 -9.63
N SER A 98 -2.94 -7.09 -8.36
CA SER A 98 -3.95 -7.22 -7.32
C SER A 98 -3.62 -6.32 -6.13
N LEU A 99 -4.62 -6.05 -5.29
CA LEU A 99 -4.47 -5.24 -4.08
C LEU A 99 -5.47 -5.68 -3.02
N GLY A 100 -5.29 -5.18 -1.79
CA GLY A 100 -6.20 -5.45 -0.69
C GLY A 100 -6.24 -6.93 -0.32
N THR A 101 -5.07 -7.57 -0.23
CA THR A 101 -4.97 -8.96 0.20
C THR A 101 -5.45 -9.15 1.64
N GLY A 102 -6.15 -10.25 1.92
CA GLY A 102 -6.64 -10.58 3.26
C GLY A 102 -7.00 -12.03 3.41
N LEU A 103 -6.83 -12.58 4.61
CA LEU A 103 -7.19 -13.97 4.91
C LEU A 103 -8.70 -14.12 5.09
N SER A 104 -9.22 -15.28 4.73
CA SER A 104 -10.55 -15.74 5.18
C SER A 104 -10.58 -15.90 6.70
N ARG A 105 -11.78 -15.95 7.27
CA ARG A 105 -11.94 -16.18 8.71
C ARG A 105 -11.39 -17.53 9.17
N ALA A 106 -11.50 -18.55 8.32
CA ALA A 106 -10.97 -19.89 8.58
C ALA A 106 -9.46 -20.00 8.32
N GLU A 107 -8.85 -18.99 7.67
CA GLU A 107 -7.45 -18.98 7.23
C GLU A 107 -7.10 -20.12 6.26
N ASP A 108 -8.06 -20.52 5.45
CA ASP A 108 -7.92 -21.50 4.37
C ASP A 108 -7.92 -20.87 2.97
N LYS A 109 -8.20 -19.56 2.90
CA LYS A 109 -8.21 -18.77 1.65
C LYS A 109 -7.55 -17.43 1.84
N ILE A 110 -6.89 -16.94 0.80
CA ILE A 110 -6.47 -15.56 0.64
C ILE A 110 -7.39 -14.85 -0.35
N TYR A 111 -7.92 -13.71 0.02
CA TYR A 111 -8.74 -12.83 -0.79
C TYR A 111 -7.89 -11.74 -1.42
N TYR A 112 -8.20 -11.32 -2.63
CA TYR A 112 -7.57 -10.21 -3.30
C TYR A 112 -8.50 -9.59 -4.34
N PHE A 113 -8.40 -8.28 -4.51
CA PHE A 113 -9.09 -7.56 -5.57
C PHE A 113 -8.18 -7.44 -6.79
N LYS A 114 -8.69 -7.70 -8.00
CA LYS A 114 -8.00 -7.38 -9.25
C LYS A 114 -7.90 -5.87 -9.39
N LYS A 115 -6.71 -5.34 -9.65
CA LYS A 115 -6.48 -3.90 -9.69
C LYS A 115 -7.24 -3.20 -10.81
N ASP A 116 -7.33 -3.82 -11.98
CA ASP A 116 -7.91 -3.20 -13.17
C ASP A 116 -9.45 -3.28 -13.21
N GLY A 117 -10.04 -4.33 -12.66
CA GLY A 117 -11.49 -4.55 -12.68
C GLY A 117 -12.17 -4.41 -11.32
N GLY A 118 -11.42 -4.58 -10.24
CA GLY A 118 -11.94 -4.51 -8.87
C GLY A 118 -12.75 -5.73 -8.43
N GLU A 119 -12.81 -6.79 -9.26
CA GLU A 119 -13.46 -8.04 -8.86
C GLU A 119 -12.67 -8.69 -7.72
N LEU A 120 -13.41 -9.27 -6.78
CA LEU A 120 -12.84 -10.02 -5.66
C LEU A 120 -12.72 -11.50 -6.01
N ASP A 121 -11.52 -12.03 -5.90
CA ASP A 121 -11.22 -13.46 -6.03
C ASP A 121 -10.72 -14.03 -4.70
N ALA A 122 -10.84 -15.35 -4.56
CA ALA A 122 -10.22 -16.13 -3.50
C ALA A 122 -9.30 -17.20 -4.08
N PHE A 123 -8.20 -17.44 -3.38
CA PHE A 123 -7.32 -18.58 -3.62
C PHE A 123 -7.28 -19.44 -2.36
N SER A 124 -7.70 -20.71 -2.50
CA SER A 124 -7.69 -21.70 -1.43
C SER A 124 -6.31 -22.33 -1.29
N PHE A 125 -5.79 -22.42 -0.08
CA PHE A 125 -4.50 -23.06 0.21
C PHE A 125 -4.67 -24.11 1.33
N PRO A 126 -3.95 -25.24 1.25
CA PRO A 126 -2.94 -25.60 0.26
C PRO A 126 -3.49 -26.14 -1.06
N ALA A 127 -4.82 -26.21 -1.26
CA ALA A 127 -5.47 -26.87 -2.41
C ALA A 127 -5.10 -26.23 -3.76
N GLY A 128 -4.73 -24.96 -3.81
CA GLY A 128 -4.32 -24.26 -5.02
C GLY A 128 -5.46 -23.87 -5.97
N THR A 129 -6.72 -23.87 -5.50
CA THR A 129 -7.90 -23.56 -6.32
C THR A 129 -8.29 -22.08 -6.22
N LYS A 130 -8.72 -21.52 -7.36
CA LYS A 130 -9.18 -20.11 -7.45
C LYS A 130 -10.70 -20.09 -7.64
N GLU A 131 -11.37 -19.14 -7.00
CA GLU A 131 -12.80 -18.89 -7.17
C GLU A 131 -13.11 -17.40 -7.17
N PRO A 132 -13.99 -16.91 -8.07
CA PRO A 132 -14.50 -15.55 -8.01
C PRO A 132 -15.50 -15.43 -6.87
N LEU A 133 -15.36 -14.38 -6.04
CA LEU A 133 -16.29 -14.11 -4.92
C LEU A 133 -17.24 -12.96 -5.20
N SER A 134 -16.89 -12.07 -6.15
CA SER A 134 -17.71 -10.92 -6.53
C SER A 134 -17.52 -10.60 -7.99
N THR A 135 -18.62 -10.18 -8.64
CA THR A 135 -18.65 -9.65 -10.00
C THR A 135 -18.78 -8.12 -10.03
N ILE A 136 -18.65 -7.47 -8.87
CA ILE A 136 -18.71 -6.00 -8.78
C ILE A 136 -17.46 -5.45 -9.44
N THR A 137 -17.66 -4.59 -10.44
CA THR A 137 -16.57 -3.84 -11.07
C THR A 137 -16.30 -2.55 -10.29
N ILE A 138 -15.05 -2.34 -9.89
CA ILE A 138 -14.57 -1.15 -9.18
C ILE A 138 -13.39 -0.58 -9.96
N VAL A 139 -13.66 0.37 -10.82
CA VAL A 139 -12.63 1.00 -11.65
C VAL A 139 -11.75 1.92 -10.78
N SER A 140 -10.45 1.99 -11.10
CA SER A 140 -9.48 2.86 -10.42
C SER A 140 -9.38 2.61 -8.91
N MET A 141 -9.44 1.37 -8.51
CA MET A 141 -9.29 0.97 -7.11
C MET A 141 -7.89 1.34 -6.60
N VAL A 142 -7.83 1.96 -5.42
CA VAL A 142 -6.59 2.45 -4.80
C VAL A 142 -6.16 1.52 -3.67
N ASN A 143 -7.11 1.11 -2.83
CA ASN A 143 -6.81 0.29 -1.66
C ASN A 143 -8.05 -0.44 -1.12
N ALA A 144 -7.82 -1.50 -0.35
CA ALA A 144 -8.86 -2.16 0.45
C ALA A 144 -8.29 -2.62 1.79
N PHE A 145 -9.01 -2.31 2.87
CA PHE A 145 -8.66 -2.70 4.23
C PHE A 145 -9.72 -3.62 4.81
N TRP A 146 -9.35 -4.87 5.04
CA TRP A 146 -10.24 -5.85 5.65
C TRP A 146 -10.51 -5.57 7.12
N SER A 147 -11.73 -5.81 7.56
CA SER A 147 -12.08 -5.79 8.98
C SER A 147 -11.35 -6.91 9.72
N PRO A 148 -11.10 -6.78 11.03
CA PRO A 148 -10.58 -7.87 11.86
C PRO A 148 -11.46 -9.13 11.83
N THR A 149 -12.76 -8.99 11.56
CA THR A 149 -13.70 -10.11 11.37
C THR A 149 -13.59 -10.78 10.00
N ARG A 150 -12.85 -10.15 9.05
CA ARG A 150 -12.54 -10.66 7.69
C ARG A 150 -13.78 -10.92 6.81
N ASP A 151 -14.90 -10.30 7.14
CA ASP A 151 -16.17 -10.44 6.43
C ASP A 151 -16.53 -9.20 5.57
N ARG A 152 -15.80 -8.12 5.74
CA ARG A 152 -16.00 -6.84 5.03
C ARG A 152 -14.72 -6.07 4.85
N ALA A 153 -14.71 -5.11 3.92
CA ALA A 153 -13.56 -4.26 3.68
C ALA A 153 -13.99 -2.79 3.47
N ILE A 154 -13.12 -1.85 3.87
CA ILE A 154 -13.19 -0.47 3.41
C ILE A 154 -12.44 -0.42 2.09
N VAL A 155 -13.12 -0.09 1.00
CA VAL A 155 -12.54 -0.01 -0.34
C VAL A 155 -12.50 1.45 -0.76
N SER A 156 -11.34 1.89 -1.24
CA SER A 156 -11.12 3.24 -1.78
C SER A 156 -10.80 3.19 -3.26
N TYR A 157 -11.38 4.11 -4.03
CA TYR A 157 -11.20 4.24 -5.48
C TYR A 157 -11.14 5.71 -5.89
N LEU A 158 -10.55 5.97 -7.05
CA LEU A 158 -10.52 7.30 -7.63
C LEU A 158 -11.74 7.51 -8.54
N ASP A 159 -12.45 8.61 -8.31
CA ASP A 159 -13.47 9.13 -9.20
C ASP A 159 -13.00 10.51 -9.71
N GLY A 160 -12.39 10.51 -10.88
CA GLY A 160 -11.60 11.62 -11.35
C GLY A 160 -10.39 11.87 -10.44
N VAL A 161 -10.34 13.04 -9.79
CA VAL A 161 -9.25 13.42 -8.85
C VAL A 161 -9.66 13.23 -7.38
N VAL A 162 -10.86 12.74 -7.11
CA VAL A 162 -11.41 12.60 -5.76
C VAL A 162 -11.34 11.14 -5.32
N THR A 163 -10.70 10.88 -4.18
CA THR A 163 -10.79 9.57 -3.55
C THR A 163 -12.14 9.41 -2.86
N LYS A 164 -12.88 8.39 -3.26
CA LYS A 164 -14.12 7.94 -2.63
C LYS A 164 -13.92 6.61 -1.95
N SER A 165 -14.71 6.36 -0.91
CA SER A 165 -14.64 5.11 -0.15
C SER A 165 -16.04 4.54 0.07
N PHE A 166 -16.13 3.23 0.13
CA PHE A 166 -17.33 2.50 0.51
C PHE A 166 -17.00 1.28 1.35
N LEU A 167 -17.99 0.78 2.04
CA LEU A 167 -17.92 -0.51 2.72
C LEU A 167 -18.36 -1.60 1.76
N PHE A 168 -17.45 -2.51 1.46
CA PHE A 168 -17.76 -3.76 0.80
C PHE A 168 -18.18 -4.78 1.86
N LYS A 169 -19.41 -5.29 1.74
CA LYS A 169 -19.98 -6.32 2.62
C LYS A 169 -20.06 -7.61 1.80
N GLY A 170 -18.95 -8.36 1.74
CA GLY A 170 -18.80 -8.97 0.56
C GLY A 170 -18.92 -10.39 0.30
N ILE A 171 -18.59 -11.23 1.19
CA ILE A 171 -18.56 -12.65 0.86
C ILE A 171 -19.97 -13.21 0.93
N GLY A 172 -20.56 -13.48 -0.25
CA GLY A 172 -21.88 -14.08 -0.40
C GLY A 172 -23.06 -13.13 -0.65
N THR A 173 -22.93 -11.83 -0.41
CA THR A 173 -23.94 -10.83 -0.74
C THR A 173 -23.27 -9.53 -1.12
N SER A 174 -23.02 -9.32 -2.38
CA SER A 174 -22.34 -8.14 -2.95
C SER A 174 -23.04 -6.82 -2.62
N SER A 175 -23.14 -6.47 -1.34
CA SER A 175 -23.73 -5.21 -0.91
C SER A 175 -22.64 -4.20 -0.54
N VAL A 176 -22.82 -2.97 -0.99
CA VAL A 176 -21.96 -1.83 -0.68
C VAL A 176 -22.73 -0.79 0.15
N ALA A 177 -22.01 -0.10 1.03
CA ALA A 177 -22.53 1.07 1.73
C ALA A 177 -21.57 2.23 1.52
N THR A 178 -22.08 3.35 0.97
CA THR A 178 -21.28 4.54 0.72
C THR A 178 -20.81 5.16 2.04
N LEU A 179 -19.55 5.53 2.08
CA LEU A 179 -18.94 6.33 3.16
C LEU A 179 -18.89 7.81 2.75
N PRO A 180 -18.68 8.73 3.70
CA PRO A 180 -18.52 10.15 3.40
C PRO A 180 -17.42 10.39 2.35
N VAL A 181 -17.64 11.42 1.53
CA VAL A 181 -16.62 11.88 0.56
C VAL A 181 -15.50 12.59 1.31
N GLY A 182 -14.27 12.47 0.81
CA GLY A 182 -13.11 13.17 1.38
C GLY A 182 -12.50 12.48 2.59
N ILE A 183 -12.73 11.18 2.76
CA ILE A 183 -11.98 10.37 3.74
C ILE A 183 -10.52 10.33 3.32
N ARG A 184 -9.65 10.80 4.22
CA ARG A 184 -8.18 10.79 4.04
C ARG A 184 -7.53 9.54 4.62
N SER A 185 -8.03 9.05 5.73
CA SER A 185 -7.56 7.84 6.39
C SER A 185 -8.70 7.19 7.15
N SER A 186 -8.66 5.87 7.27
CA SER A 186 -9.68 5.10 7.98
C SER A 186 -9.08 3.89 8.67
N ALA A 187 -9.71 3.44 9.75
CA ALA A 187 -9.32 2.24 10.47
C ALA A 187 -10.53 1.52 11.04
N TRP A 188 -10.41 0.22 11.19
CA TRP A 188 -11.38 -0.61 11.92
C TRP A 188 -11.10 -0.58 13.42
N SER A 189 -12.16 -0.69 14.22
CA SER A 189 -11.99 -1.02 15.64
C SER A 189 -11.31 -2.38 15.80
N PRO A 190 -10.60 -2.64 16.90
CA PRO A 190 -9.95 -3.93 17.14
C PRO A 190 -10.90 -5.13 17.05
N THR A 191 -12.20 -4.93 17.33
CA THR A 191 -13.24 -5.97 17.23
C THR A 191 -13.93 -6.04 15.86
N GLY A 192 -13.67 -5.08 14.96
CA GLY A 192 -14.36 -4.95 13.67
C GLY A 192 -15.82 -4.48 13.77
N SER A 193 -16.31 -4.11 14.97
CA SER A 193 -17.70 -3.68 15.19
C SER A 193 -17.99 -2.25 14.76
N SER A 194 -16.95 -1.44 14.59
CA SER A 194 -17.03 -0.04 14.22
C SER A 194 -15.86 0.34 13.32
N LEU A 195 -16.01 1.45 12.64
CA LEU A 195 -14.92 2.09 11.89
C LEU A 195 -14.73 3.54 12.35
N VAL A 196 -13.55 4.04 12.13
CA VAL A 196 -13.18 5.43 12.36
C VAL A 196 -12.53 5.98 11.11
N TYR A 197 -12.71 7.25 10.84
CA TYR A 197 -12.12 7.90 9.67
C TYR A 197 -11.82 9.37 9.92
N LEU A 198 -10.87 9.89 9.15
CA LEU A 198 -10.51 11.31 9.10
C LEU A 198 -11.08 11.93 7.83
N THR A 199 -11.68 13.10 8.00
CA THR A 199 -12.07 13.99 6.90
C THR A 199 -11.48 15.38 7.14
N GLU A 200 -11.13 16.06 6.06
CA GLU A 200 -10.66 17.45 6.13
C GLU A 200 -11.76 18.35 5.60
N LYS A 201 -12.16 19.34 6.39
CA LYS A 201 -13.16 20.34 6.04
C LYS A 201 -12.83 21.67 6.73
N ASP A 202 -12.99 22.77 6.00
CA ASP A 202 -12.84 24.15 6.50
C ASP A 202 -11.49 24.39 7.21
N GLY A 203 -10.44 23.68 6.77
CA GLY A 203 -9.09 23.82 7.34
C GLY A 203 -8.82 22.98 8.57
N GLU A 204 -9.77 22.18 9.04
CA GLU A 204 -9.63 21.27 10.18
C GLU A 204 -9.72 19.81 9.74
N THR A 205 -9.05 18.95 10.48
CA THR A 205 -9.22 17.49 10.43
C THR A 205 -10.24 17.06 11.47
N ALA A 206 -11.29 16.38 11.02
CA ALA A 206 -12.32 15.80 11.87
C ALA A 206 -12.15 14.29 11.98
N LEU A 207 -12.09 13.77 13.21
CA LEU A 207 -12.14 12.35 13.53
C LEU A 207 -13.60 11.96 13.76
N ALA A 208 -14.10 11.04 12.99
CA ALA A 208 -15.47 10.55 13.09
C ALA A 208 -15.52 9.03 13.19
N THR A 209 -16.50 8.51 13.92
CA THR A 209 -16.79 7.09 14.03
C THR A 209 -18.08 6.74 13.29
N ALA A 210 -18.19 5.48 12.86
CA ALA A 210 -19.43 4.88 12.35
C ALA A 210 -19.52 3.43 12.86
N ASP A 211 -20.71 2.85 12.80
CA ASP A 211 -20.86 1.41 13.03
C ASP A 211 -20.27 0.60 11.85
N SER A 212 -20.18 -0.71 11.99
CA SER A 212 -19.64 -1.61 10.97
C SER A 212 -20.49 -1.67 9.68
N SER A 213 -21.65 -1.00 9.65
CA SER A 213 -22.47 -0.83 8.45
C SER A 213 -22.26 0.52 7.75
N GLY A 214 -21.40 1.39 8.29
CA GLY A 214 -21.16 2.76 7.82
C GLY A 214 -22.23 3.77 8.24
N LYS A 215 -23.16 3.37 9.12
CA LYS A 215 -24.22 4.21 9.69
C LYS A 215 -23.79 4.79 11.05
N ASN A 216 -24.71 5.57 11.67
CA ASN A 216 -24.49 6.16 12.99
C ASN A 216 -23.20 6.99 13.08
N GLN A 217 -22.95 7.79 12.04
CA GLN A 217 -21.75 8.61 11.92
C GLN A 217 -21.77 9.73 12.96
N LYS A 218 -20.65 9.86 13.68
CA LYS A 218 -20.47 10.88 14.72
C LYS A 218 -19.06 11.42 14.75
N THR A 219 -18.90 12.74 14.56
CA THR A 219 -17.60 13.40 14.83
C THR A 219 -17.34 13.39 16.33
N ILE A 220 -16.17 12.90 16.73
CA ILE A 220 -15.74 12.76 18.13
C ILE A 220 -14.59 13.70 18.51
N PHE A 221 -13.85 14.23 17.51
CA PHE A 221 -12.72 15.13 17.75
C PHE A 221 -12.45 16.00 16.51
N ARG A 222 -11.88 17.18 16.73
CA ARG A 222 -11.39 18.09 15.67
C ARG A 222 -10.02 18.62 16.04
N THR A 223 -9.17 18.86 15.04
CA THR A 223 -7.82 19.39 15.20
C THR A 223 -7.42 20.21 13.98
N PRO A 224 -6.64 21.29 14.14
CA PRO A 224 -6.05 22.02 13.02
C PRO A 224 -4.88 21.25 12.34
N ILE A 225 -4.40 20.16 12.93
CA ILE A 225 -3.34 19.33 12.34
C ILE A 225 -3.91 18.59 11.13
N ARG A 226 -3.28 18.75 9.97
CA ARG A 226 -3.70 18.14 8.71
C ARG A 226 -2.82 16.96 8.33
N GLU A 227 -3.22 16.26 7.28
CA GLU A 227 -2.45 15.15 6.68
C GLU A 227 -2.07 14.08 7.71
N LEU A 228 -3.05 13.69 8.51
CA LEU A 228 -2.90 12.66 9.52
C LEU A 228 -3.28 11.29 8.97
N ALA A 229 -2.44 10.29 9.26
CA ALA A 229 -2.79 8.88 9.15
C ALA A 229 -3.41 8.40 10.47
N LEU A 230 -4.36 7.47 10.37
CA LEU A 230 -5.16 6.99 11.48
C LEU A 230 -4.94 5.51 11.72
N SER A 231 -4.78 5.14 13.00
CA SER A 231 -4.84 3.75 13.46
C SER A 231 -5.73 3.65 14.70
N TRP A 232 -6.36 2.50 14.88
CA TRP A 232 -7.22 2.25 16.05
C TRP A 232 -6.68 1.05 16.87
N PRO A 233 -5.60 1.24 17.63
CA PRO A 233 -4.94 0.13 18.32
C PRO A 233 -5.74 -0.40 19.52
N LEU A 234 -6.47 0.46 20.25
CA LEU A 234 -7.18 0.13 21.48
C LEU A 234 -8.58 0.75 21.46
N SER A 235 -9.56 0.14 22.11
CA SER A 235 -10.98 0.53 22.06
C SER A 235 -11.26 2.01 22.29
N GLU A 236 -10.53 2.65 23.20
CA GLU A 236 -10.72 4.07 23.59
C GLU A 236 -9.59 4.99 23.13
N LYS A 237 -8.59 4.47 22.37
CA LYS A 237 -7.42 5.23 21.94
C LYS A 237 -7.25 5.16 20.44
N PHE A 238 -7.16 6.32 19.82
CA PHE A 238 -6.92 6.50 18.39
C PHE A 238 -5.54 7.10 18.19
N ALA A 239 -4.74 6.48 17.38
CA ALA A 239 -3.41 6.98 17.03
C ALA A 239 -3.49 7.82 15.76
N LEU A 240 -3.04 9.06 15.86
CA LEU A 240 -2.97 10.04 14.78
C LEU A 240 -1.50 10.32 14.48
N GLN A 241 -1.03 9.91 13.32
CA GLN A 241 0.36 10.08 12.88
C GLN A 241 0.44 11.14 11.79
N THR A 242 1.37 12.08 11.92
CA THR A 242 1.66 13.03 10.83
C THR A 242 2.18 12.31 9.61
N ASN A 243 2.00 12.90 8.42
CA ASN A 243 2.51 12.31 7.19
C ASN A 243 4.04 12.11 7.30
N PRO A 244 4.55 10.88 7.13
CA PRO A 244 5.98 10.61 7.29
C PRO A 244 6.83 11.28 6.22
N SER A 245 7.97 11.84 6.67
CA SER A 245 9.02 12.35 5.80
C SER A 245 10.39 12.11 6.42
N GLY A 246 11.38 11.77 5.60
CA GLY A 246 12.75 11.61 6.05
C GLY A 246 13.42 12.91 6.44
N VAL A 247 12.95 14.03 5.93
CA VAL A 247 13.57 15.36 6.11
C VAL A 247 12.76 16.30 7.01
N VAL A 248 11.55 15.89 7.40
CA VAL A 248 10.68 16.63 8.33
C VAL A 248 10.34 15.75 9.52
N PRO A 249 10.52 16.25 10.76
CA PRO A 249 10.17 15.47 11.95
C PRO A 249 8.68 15.15 12.02
N GLY A 250 8.37 13.87 12.21
CA GLY A 250 7.02 13.35 12.38
C GLY A 250 6.67 13.15 13.85
N TYR A 251 5.38 12.99 14.11
CA TYR A 251 4.80 12.77 15.43
C TYR A 251 3.71 11.72 15.38
N ILE A 252 3.54 11.00 16.49
CA ILE A 252 2.36 10.17 16.77
C ILE A 252 1.68 10.79 17.99
N PHE A 253 0.38 11.05 17.84
CA PHE A 253 -0.49 11.52 18.92
C PHE A 253 -1.49 10.42 19.25
N ILE A 254 -1.88 10.33 20.53
CA ILE A 254 -2.98 9.48 20.97
C ILE A 254 -4.13 10.38 21.40
N PHE A 255 -5.26 10.23 20.73
CA PHE A 255 -6.54 10.78 21.17
C PHE A 255 -7.24 9.74 22.03
N THR A 256 -7.52 10.09 23.29
CA THR A 256 -8.25 9.26 24.24
C THR A 256 -9.69 9.70 24.30
N ARG A 257 -10.62 8.83 23.87
CA ARG A 257 -12.05 9.17 23.75
C ARG A 257 -12.69 9.53 25.09
N ALA A 258 -12.30 8.83 26.17
CA ALA A 258 -12.88 9.04 27.49
C ALA A 258 -12.56 10.42 28.09
N SER A 259 -11.33 10.92 27.90
CA SER A 259 -10.90 12.23 28.41
C SER A 259 -11.10 13.36 27.39
N GLY A 260 -11.22 13.04 26.09
CA GLY A 260 -11.23 14.02 25.01
C GLY A 260 -9.87 14.65 24.71
N GLU A 261 -8.80 14.11 25.29
CA GLU A 261 -7.44 14.67 25.21
C GLU A 261 -6.66 14.09 24.03
N LEU A 262 -5.87 14.94 23.38
CA LEU A 262 -4.85 14.57 22.40
C LEU A 262 -3.46 14.75 23.04
N THR A 263 -2.73 13.67 23.23
CA THR A 263 -1.40 13.67 23.82
C THR A 263 -0.35 13.21 22.83
N ARG A 264 0.84 13.82 22.86
CA ARG A 264 1.96 13.35 22.05
C ARG A 264 2.49 12.03 22.63
N PHE A 265 2.52 11.00 21.79
CA PHE A 265 3.00 9.67 22.17
C PHE A 265 4.47 9.46 21.74
N LEU A 266 4.82 9.78 20.47
CA LEU A 266 6.18 9.73 19.96
C LEU A 266 6.51 10.97 19.11
N GLY A 267 7.79 11.20 18.92
CA GLY A 267 8.34 12.31 18.14
C GLY A 267 8.80 13.49 18.98
N PRO A 268 9.56 14.44 18.37
CA PRO A 268 9.86 14.57 16.95
C PRO A 268 10.84 13.49 16.44
N THR A 269 10.58 12.91 15.27
CA THR A 269 11.41 11.85 14.68
C THR A 269 11.33 11.90 13.15
N ASN A 270 12.45 11.99 12.46
CA ASN A 270 12.49 11.93 11.00
C ASN A 270 12.20 10.52 10.50
N GLY A 271 11.53 10.41 9.35
CA GLY A 271 11.16 9.13 8.75
C GLY A 271 10.17 8.32 9.59
N LEU A 272 9.47 8.94 10.56
CA LEU A 272 8.59 8.23 11.48
C LEU A 272 7.45 7.56 10.75
N THR A 273 7.53 6.24 10.66
CA THR A 273 6.47 5.35 10.19
C THR A 273 6.11 4.36 11.31
N SER A 274 4.91 3.78 11.28
CA SER A 274 4.50 2.91 12.39
C SER A 274 3.53 1.81 12.00
N LEU A 275 3.55 0.72 12.77
CA LEU A 275 2.64 -0.41 12.66
C LEU A 275 2.32 -0.96 14.05
N TRP A 276 1.06 -0.82 14.46
CA TRP A 276 0.60 -1.33 15.75
C TRP A 276 0.45 -2.86 15.74
N SER A 277 0.76 -3.48 16.87
CA SER A 277 0.50 -4.90 17.08
C SER A 277 -1.02 -5.19 17.14
N PRO A 278 -1.45 -6.45 16.93
CA PRO A 278 -2.87 -6.81 16.87
C PRO A 278 -3.71 -6.43 18.09
N LYS A 279 -3.10 -6.42 19.30
CA LYS A 279 -3.76 -5.98 20.54
C LYS A 279 -3.49 -4.51 20.89
N GLY A 280 -2.67 -3.81 20.10
CA GLY A 280 -2.26 -2.44 20.38
C GLY A 280 -1.32 -2.28 21.59
N GLU A 281 -0.73 -3.37 22.08
CA GLU A 281 0.20 -3.35 23.21
C GLU A 281 1.62 -2.95 22.81
N LYS A 282 1.96 -3.10 21.53
CA LYS A 282 3.27 -2.76 20.98
C LYS A 282 3.14 -1.95 19.70
N LEU A 283 4.17 -1.19 19.42
CA LEU A 283 4.29 -0.38 18.21
C LEU A 283 5.64 -0.61 17.57
N LEU A 284 5.65 -1.10 16.32
CA LEU A 284 6.83 -1.10 15.47
C LEU A 284 6.95 0.28 14.81
N THR A 285 8.12 0.89 14.90
CA THR A 285 8.40 2.18 14.25
C THR A 285 9.60 2.09 13.33
N GLY A 286 9.57 2.84 12.25
CA GLY A 286 10.72 3.19 11.42
C GLY A 286 11.14 4.62 11.69
N SER A 287 12.43 4.89 11.62
CA SER A 287 12.99 6.23 11.72
C SER A 287 14.22 6.37 10.83
N THR A 288 14.56 7.62 10.48
CA THR A 288 15.77 7.96 9.73
C THR A 288 16.55 9.05 10.44
N ASN A 289 17.79 9.29 10.01
CA ASN A 289 18.49 10.51 10.39
C ASN A 289 17.84 11.76 9.74
N ALA A 290 18.31 12.94 10.08
CA ALA A 290 17.76 14.21 9.57
C ALA A 290 17.91 14.41 8.04
N ALA A 291 18.72 13.60 7.37
CA ALA A 291 18.86 13.59 5.92
C ALA A 291 17.94 12.54 5.23
N GLY A 292 17.04 11.90 5.95
CA GLY A 292 16.17 10.84 5.41
C GLY A 292 16.89 9.53 5.10
N LYS A 293 18.04 9.29 5.75
CA LYS A 293 18.91 8.15 5.50
C LYS A 293 19.09 7.32 6.78
N SER A 294 19.81 6.18 6.66
CA SER A 294 20.11 5.32 7.83
C SER A 294 18.83 4.86 8.52
N LEU A 295 17.96 4.24 7.74
CA LEU A 295 16.68 3.70 8.23
C LEU A 295 16.93 2.70 9.36
N SER A 296 16.16 2.80 10.43
CA SER A 296 16.22 1.92 11.59
C SER A 296 14.81 1.54 12.06
N LEU A 297 14.70 0.35 12.63
CA LEU A 297 13.48 -0.14 13.27
C LEU A 297 13.62 -0.09 14.79
N ALA A 298 12.52 0.22 15.47
CA ALA A 298 12.38 0.07 16.90
C ALA A 298 11.00 -0.47 17.27
N ILE A 299 10.91 -1.19 18.38
CA ILE A 299 9.66 -1.67 18.94
C ILE A 299 9.47 -1.01 20.30
N HIS A 300 8.30 -0.41 20.47
CA HIS A 300 7.90 0.30 21.68
C HIS A 300 6.75 -0.44 22.38
N ASP A 301 6.66 -0.30 23.70
CA ASP A 301 5.50 -0.72 24.46
C ASP A 301 4.35 0.32 24.37
N SER A 302 3.23 0.03 25.04
CA SER A 302 2.03 0.89 25.06
C SER A 302 2.23 2.24 25.75
N SER A 303 3.37 2.46 26.42
CA SER A 303 3.76 3.74 27.02
C SER A 303 4.65 4.59 26.10
N GLY A 304 5.09 4.04 24.95
CA GLY A 304 6.03 4.67 24.03
C GLY A 304 7.50 4.41 24.38
N LYS A 305 7.78 3.58 25.38
CA LYS A 305 9.15 3.20 25.73
C LYS A 305 9.68 2.16 24.73
N GLU A 306 10.86 2.41 24.17
CA GLU A 306 11.55 1.42 23.34
C GLU A 306 11.94 0.19 24.17
N ILE A 307 11.55 -1.00 23.69
CA ILE A 307 11.82 -2.30 24.31
C ILE A 307 12.77 -3.18 23.51
N PHE A 308 12.89 -2.91 22.20
CA PHE A 308 13.82 -3.62 21.31
C PHE A 308 14.05 -2.83 20.04
N SER A 309 15.29 -2.79 19.56
CA SER A 309 15.69 -2.26 18.27
C SER A 309 16.46 -3.35 17.50
N PRO A 310 15.79 -4.04 16.56
CA PRO A 310 16.50 -4.98 15.68
C PRO A 310 17.39 -4.17 14.73
N ASP A 311 18.60 -4.65 14.48
CA ASP A 311 19.52 -4.05 13.52
C ASP A 311 19.07 -4.37 12.07
N LEU A 312 17.95 -3.76 11.67
CA LEU A 312 17.31 -3.94 10.38
C LEU A 312 16.97 -2.59 9.73
N GLN A 313 17.24 -2.50 8.44
CA GLN A 313 16.90 -1.34 7.63
C GLN A 313 15.69 -1.67 6.74
N THR A 314 14.51 -1.50 7.29
CA THR A 314 13.25 -1.64 6.55
C THR A 314 12.17 -0.73 7.12
N LEU A 315 11.07 -0.57 6.38
CA LEU A 315 9.92 0.23 6.77
C LEU A 315 8.86 -0.64 7.49
N PRO A 316 8.21 -0.16 8.56
CA PRO A 316 7.07 -0.85 9.18
C PRO A 316 5.96 -1.26 8.21
N GLU A 317 5.73 -0.50 7.13
CA GLU A 317 4.76 -0.83 6.08
C GLU A 317 5.15 -2.05 5.22
N LYS A 318 6.39 -2.52 5.34
CA LYS A 318 6.89 -3.78 4.77
C LYS A 318 6.88 -4.92 5.79
N CYS A 319 6.21 -4.73 6.93
CA CYS A 319 6.14 -5.69 8.02
C CYS A 319 4.69 -6.11 8.30
N SER A 320 4.52 -7.26 8.94
CA SER A 320 3.23 -7.76 9.42
C SER A 320 3.39 -8.47 10.75
N TRP A 321 2.52 -8.17 11.70
CA TRP A 321 2.45 -8.89 12.96
C TRP A 321 1.73 -10.22 12.77
N ALA A 322 2.41 -11.34 13.05
CA ALA A 322 1.76 -12.63 13.15
C ALA A 322 1.02 -12.77 14.50
N ARG A 323 1.63 -12.22 15.55
CA ARG A 323 1.10 -12.16 16.93
C ARG A 323 1.85 -11.08 17.70
N GLU A 324 1.43 -10.81 18.95
CA GLU A 324 2.04 -9.77 19.80
C GLU A 324 3.57 -9.91 19.98
N GLU A 325 4.10 -11.12 19.89
CA GLU A 325 5.51 -11.41 20.13
C GLU A 325 6.30 -11.72 18.85
N LYS A 326 5.66 -11.62 17.66
CA LYS A 326 6.36 -11.98 16.43
C LYS A 326 5.94 -11.14 15.24
N VAL A 327 6.93 -10.59 14.54
CA VAL A 327 6.79 -9.74 13.36
C VAL A 327 7.53 -10.37 12.19
N TYR A 328 6.94 -10.36 11.01
CA TYR A 328 7.59 -10.70 9.76
C TYR A 328 7.81 -9.42 8.97
N CYS A 329 9.03 -9.22 8.47
CA CYS A 329 9.40 -8.03 7.71
C CYS A 329 10.10 -8.41 6.41
N ALA A 330 9.72 -7.74 5.32
CA ALA A 330 10.52 -7.69 4.11
C ALA A 330 11.64 -6.67 4.31
N VAL A 331 12.88 -7.11 4.15
CA VAL A 331 14.07 -6.30 4.39
C VAL A 331 14.83 -6.13 3.08
N PRO A 332 15.01 -4.90 2.59
CA PRO A 332 15.80 -4.63 1.40
C PRO A 332 17.22 -5.21 1.51
N ARG A 333 17.71 -5.83 0.43
CA ARG A 333 19.11 -6.29 0.33
C ARG A 333 20.08 -5.13 0.15
N GLY A 334 19.60 -3.98 -0.25
CA GLY A 334 20.35 -2.76 -0.38
C GLY A 334 19.42 -1.57 -0.59
N ILE A 335 19.78 -0.43 -0.01
CA ILE A 335 19.09 0.84 -0.17
C ILE A 335 20.06 1.80 -0.85
N PRO A 336 19.69 2.42 -2.01
CA PRO A 336 20.54 3.40 -2.69
C PRO A 336 20.95 4.55 -1.78
N GLN A 337 22.19 5.04 -1.91
CA GLN A 337 22.71 6.12 -1.04
C GLN A 337 21.96 7.44 -1.20
N ASP A 338 21.43 7.70 -2.37
CA ASP A 338 20.66 8.91 -2.70
C ASP A 338 19.21 8.84 -2.26
N ALA A 339 18.67 7.64 -1.98
CA ALA A 339 17.28 7.47 -1.55
C ALA A 339 16.98 8.19 -0.25
N ILE A 340 15.85 8.90 -0.20
CA ILE A 340 15.29 9.57 0.97
C ILE A 340 14.07 8.76 1.45
N LEU A 341 14.16 8.18 2.64
CA LEU A 341 13.12 7.31 3.17
C LEU A 341 12.30 7.98 4.27
N PRO A 342 11.01 7.72 4.32
CA PRO A 342 10.21 6.83 3.46
C PRO A 342 9.71 7.46 2.16
N ASP A 343 10.08 8.71 1.87
CA ASP A 343 9.49 9.53 0.80
C ASP A 343 9.59 8.86 -0.57
N ASP A 344 10.79 8.46 -1.02
CA ASP A 344 11.00 7.88 -2.36
C ASP A 344 10.30 6.52 -2.51
N TYR A 345 10.29 5.71 -1.44
CA TYR A 345 9.55 4.45 -1.45
C TYR A 345 8.04 4.68 -1.60
N ARG A 346 7.48 5.63 -0.86
CA ARG A 346 6.05 5.94 -0.90
C ARG A 346 5.60 6.58 -2.21
N ARG A 347 6.47 7.39 -2.85
CA ARG A 347 6.21 7.95 -4.18
C ARG A 347 6.34 6.93 -5.31
N GLY A 348 6.87 5.74 -5.05
CA GLY A 348 7.12 4.73 -6.07
C GLY A 348 8.40 4.98 -6.89
N GLU A 349 9.26 5.87 -6.43
CA GLU A 349 10.54 6.19 -7.05
C GLU A 349 11.63 5.18 -6.68
N LEU A 350 11.44 4.45 -5.57
CA LEU A 350 12.31 3.38 -5.11
C LEU A 350 11.57 2.04 -5.12
N ASN A 351 12.12 1.07 -5.82
CA ASN A 351 11.80 -0.35 -5.68
C ASN A 351 12.89 -1.06 -4.91
N THR A 352 12.51 -2.05 -4.11
CA THR A 352 13.44 -2.82 -3.28
C THR A 352 13.50 -4.28 -3.70
N ASN A 353 14.65 -4.91 -3.46
CA ASN A 353 14.85 -6.35 -3.61
C ASN A 353 14.96 -6.95 -2.21
N ASP A 354 13.92 -7.64 -1.78
CA ASP A 354 13.76 -8.01 -0.38
C ASP A 354 14.14 -9.45 -0.07
N ARG A 355 14.44 -9.67 1.19
CA ARG A 355 14.42 -10.95 1.89
C ARG A 355 13.37 -10.87 2.98
N LEU A 356 12.74 -11.99 3.31
CA LEU A 356 11.77 -12.07 4.39
C LEU A 356 12.46 -12.56 5.67
N VAL A 357 12.24 -11.84 6.76
CA VAL A 357 12.79 -12.19 8.08
C VAL A 357 11.66 -12.27 9.12
N ALA A 358 11.90 -13.05 10.18
CA ALA A 358 11.08 -13.08 11.38
C ALA A 358 11.83 -12.45 12.55
N ILE A 359 11.15 -11.61 13.32
CA ILE A 359 11.63 -11.00 14.55
C ILE A 359 10.83 -11.60 15.70
N ASP A 360 11.48 -12.36 16.57
CA ASP A 360 10.87 -12.89 17.78
C ASP A 360 11.22 -11.98 18.97
N LEU A 361 10.22 -11.38 19.59
CA LEU A 361 10.40 -10.40 20.67
C LEU A 361 10.68 -11.04 22.03
N LYS A 362 10.35 -12.32 22.22
CA LYS A 362 10.65 -13.03 23.45
C LYS A 362 12.13 -13.35 23.56
N THR A 363 12.68 -13.83 22.44
CA THR A 363 14.10 -14.21 22.35
C THR A 363 14.99 -13.07 21.88
N LYS A 364 14.37 -12.00 21.31
CA LYS A 364 15.06 -10.88 20.62
C LYS A 364 15.95 -11.37 19.46
N ILE A 365 15.54 -12.46 18.81
CA ILE A 365 16.26 -13.05 17.68
C ILE A 365 15.61 -12.61 16.38
N VAL A 366 16.45 -12.22 15.42
CA VAL A 366 16.09 -11.99 14.02
C VAL A 366 16.60 -13.17 13.21
N SER A 367 15.73 -13.80 12.43
CA SER A 367 16.09 -14.95 11.59
C SER A 367 15.51 -14.81 10.18
N GLY A 368 16.26 -15.23 9.18
CA GLY A 368 15.80 -15.32 7.80
C GLY A 368 14.70 -16.40 7.65
N VAL A 369 13.73 -16.11 6.80
CA VAL A 369 12.65 -17.01 6.44
C VAL A 369 12.72 -17.36 4.96
N PHE A 370 12.89 -16.35 4.11
CA PHE A 370 12.97 -16.54 2.67
C PHE A 370 13.99 -15.56 2.07
N ASN A 371 14.87 -16.08 1.21
CA ASN A 371 16.02 -15.32 0.72
C ASN A 371 16.17 -15.34 -0.81
N ASP A 372 15.20 -15.88 -1.55
CA ASP A 372 15.19 -15.76 -3.02
C ASP A 372 14.84 -14.32 -3.40
N GLY A 373 15.70 -13.67 -4.17
CA GLY A 373 15.54 -12.28 -4.55
C GLY A 373 14.52 -12.05 -5.67
N GLY A 374 14.35 -10.79 -6.05
CA GLY A 374 13.55 -10.38 -7.20
C GLY A 374 12.16 -9.87 -6.86
N TYR A 375 11.84 -9.61 -5.58
CA TYR A 375 10.54 -9.13 -5.13
C TYR A 375 10.68 -7.87 -4.27
N ASP A 376 9.85 -6.89 -4.54
CA ASP A 376 9.56 -5.77 -3.61
C ASP A 376 8.31 -6.16 -2.83
N MET A 377 8.52 -6.82 -1.67
CA MET A 377 7.44 -7.40 -0.89
C MET A 377 6.68 -6.34 -0.10
N ALA A 378 5.38 -6.25 -0.33
CA ALA A 378 4.44 -5.40 0.39
C ALA A 378 3.20 -6.20 0.81
N ASP A 379 2.33 -5.59 1.62
CA ASP A 379 1.06 -6.17 2.07
C ASP A 379 1.21 -7.60 2.60
N ILE A 380 2.21 -7.82 3.46
CA ILE A 380 2.50 -9.15 4.01
C ILE A 380 1.35 -9.58 4.90
N VAL A 381 0.87 -10.80 4.67
CA VAL A 381 -0.19 -11.44 5.45
C VAL A 381 0.29 -12.81 5.94
N VAL A 382 0.18 -13.08 7.23
CA VAL A 382 0.68 -14.32 7.86
C VAL A 382 -0.48 -15.07 8.50
N THR A 383 -0.56 -16.39 8.29
CA THR A 383 -1.53 -17.23 8.99
C THR A 383 -1.17 -17.39 10.46
N LYS A 384 -2.14 -17.66 11.33
CA LYS A 384 -1.92 -17.81 12.79
C LYS A 384 -0.98 -18.96 13.14
N ASP A 385 -1.00 -20.03 12.35
CA ASP A 385 -0.09 -21.16 12.50
C ASP A 385 1.29 -20.92 11.88
N GLU A 386 1.47 -19.75 11.22
CA GLU A 386 2.70 -19.32 10.56
C GLU A 386 3.19 -20.26 9.43
N LYS A 387 2.32 -21.15 8.94
CA LYS A 387 2.65 -22.08 7.85
C LYS A 387 2.55 -21.44 6.48
N PHE A 388 1.77 -20.37 6.35
CA PHE A 388 1.63 -19.64 5.09
C PHE A 388 1.84 -18.15 5.31
N ILE A 389 2.64 -17.58 4.40
CA ILE A 389 2.90 -16.14 4.34
C ILE A 389 2.60 -15.68 2.93
N PHE A 390 1.81 -14.65 2.79
CA PHE A 390 1.46 -14.06 1.50
C PHE A 390 2.03 -12.65 1.40
N PHE A 391 2.38 -12.24 0.19
CA PHE A 391 2.82 -10.87 -0.08
C PHE A 391 2.43 -10.44 -1.49
N THR A 392 2.29 -9.15 -1.69
CA THR A 392 2.17 -8.54 -3.01
C THR A 392 3.57 -8.10 -3.45
N ASP A 393 3.99 -8.53 -4.64
CA ASP A 393 5.16 -7.93 -5.28
C ASP A 393 4.77 -6.57 -5.85
N ARG A 394 5.28 -5.52 -5.28
CA ARG A 394 4.91 -4.14 -5.61
C ARG A 394 5.26 -3.74 -7.04
N ILE A 395 6.27 -4.36 -7.62
CA ILE A 395 6.72 -4.09 -9.00
C ILE A 395 5.70 -4.61 -10.01
N THR A 396 5.24 -5.84 -9.82
CA THR A 396 4.32 -6.50 -10.77
C THR A 396 2.86 -6.46 -10.35
N GLY A 397 2.59 -6.14 -9.07
CA GLY A 397 1.28 -6.25 -8.46
C GLY A 397 0.80 -7.69 -8.25
N LYS A 398 1.61 -8.69 -8.56
CA LYS A 398 1.26 -10.11 -8.39
C LYS A 398 1.24 -10.50 -6.91
N VAL A 399 0.34 -11.38 -6.55
CA VAL A 399 0.29 -11.94 -5.19
C VAL A 399 0.98 -13.30 -5.17
N TRP A 400 1.88 -13.46 -4.22
CA TRP A 400 2.65 -14.66 -3.99
C TRP A 400 2.36 -15.26 -2.64
N GLY A 401 2.49 -16.58 -2.50
CA GLY A 401 2.41 -17.31 -1.25
C GLY A 401 3.69 -18.08 -0.98
N LEU A 402 4.08 -18.13 0.28
CA LEU A 402 5.15 -18.96 0.81
C LEU A 402 4.54 -20.00 1.75
N GLU A 403 4.72 -21.27 1.47
CA GLU A 403 4.50 -22.34 2.44
C GLU A 403 5.79 -22.53 3.24
N VAL A 404 5.68 -22.43 4.56
CA VAL A 404 6.80 -22.55 5.50
C VAL A 404 6.67 -23.85 6.24
N THR A 405 7.71 -24.71 6.17
CA THR A 405 7.81 -25.98 6.91
C THR A 405 9.04 -25.94 7.80
N GLN A 406 8.92 -26.52 8.98
CA GLN A 406 10.01 -26.68 9.97
C GLN A 406 10.44 -28.12 10.04
#